data_fb3a2ac735c8569432cd580745fbfa6e
#
_entry.id   fb3a2ac735c8569432cd580745fbfa6e
#
_cell.length_a   1.000
_cell.length_b   1.000
_cell.length_c   1.000
_cell.angle_alpha   90.00
_cell.angle_beta   90.00
_cell.angle_gamma   90.00
#
_symmetry.space_group_name_H-M   'P 1'
#
loop_
_entity.id
_entity.type
_entity.pdbx_description
1 polymer ?
#
loop_
_entity_poly.entity_id
_entity_poly.type
_entity_poly.pdbx_seq_one_letter_code
_entity_poly.pdbx_strand_id
1 'polypeptide(L)'
;KAVDSLAIALASRARALAAQGLVVAVVVNTIDAARRTYEECTRDAQKGEPDVETKLAIGRCRNIDRDSSRDEWWGKARADRTRELDAAGLVIVATQTIEVGADLDVDCLLSEIAPLDALIQRFGRVDRLGRVGETRSWIVRQPTRSAAEANRVYGAAADRTWEWLQAEMGFATEIDFGLRAMAERLARLDGRGNSTRLADLMAPVAPADAPAPVLVTAV
;
A
#
# COMPACT_ATOMS: atom_id res chain seq x y z
N LYS A 1 1.86 13.49 16.67
CA LYS A 1 0.58 12.98 17.25
C LYS A 1 -0.35 12.34 16.21
N ALA A 2 -0.63 12.97 15.04
CA ALA A 2 -1.55 12.37 14.05
C ALA A 2 -0.90 11.21 13.26
N VAL A 3 0.41 11.28 12.98
CA VAL A 3 1.15 10.17 12.31
C VAL A 3 1.19 8.94 13.21
N ASP A 4 1.35 9.17 14.50
CA ASP A 4 1.43 8.09 15.47
C ASP A 4 0.10 7.34 15.55
N SER A 5 -1.04 8.04 15.47
CA SER A 5 -2.37 7.40 15.49
C SER A 5 -2.62 6.52 14.25
N LEU A 6 -2.17 6.94 13.06
CA LEU A 6 -2.28 6.11 11.85
C LEU A 6 -1.37 4.89 11.93
N ALA A 7 -0.11 5.07 12.33
CA ALA A 7 0.85 3.98 12.47
C ALA A 7 0.34 2.91 13.45
N ILE A 8 -0.18 3.34 14.61
CA ILE A 8 -0.78 2.45 15.62
C ILE A 8 -1.99 1.70 15.04
N ALA A 9 -2.90 2.39 14.36
CA ALA A 9 -4.10 1.76 13.80
C ALA A 9 -3.76 0.75 12.70
N LEU A 10 -2.82 1.10 11.80
CA LEU A 10 -2.34 0.20 10.76
C LEU A 10 -1.63 -1.02 11.33
N ALA A 11 -0.73 -0.82 12.30
CA ALA A 11 0.01 -1.89 12.95
C ALA A 11 -0.92 -2.86 13.69
N SER A 12 -1.84 -2.34 14.49
CA SER A 12 -2.81 -3.16 15.22
C SER A 12 -3.65 -4.01 14.27
N ARG A 13 -4.16 -3.41 13.18
CA ARG A 13 -4.96 -4.15 12.20
C ARG A 13 -4.13 -5.17 11.43
N ALA A 14 -2.92 -4.81 11.01
CA ALA A 14 -2.02 -5.71 10.28
C ALA A 14 -1.65 -6.94 11.12
N ARG A 15 -1.29 -6.73 12.38
CA ARG A 15 -0.97 -7.83 13.31
C ARG A 15 -2.16 -8.76 13.53
N ALA A 16 -3.36 -8.19 13.74
CA ALA A 16 -4.58 -8.98 13.93
C ALA A 16 -4.92 -9.86 12.72
N LEU A 17 -4.63 -9.39 11.50
CA LEU A 17 -4.81 -10.15 10.26
C LEU A 17 -3.69 -11.20 10.09
N ALA A 18 -2.45 -10.82 10.32
CA ALA A 18 -1.31 -11.74 10.23
C ALA A 18 -1.38 -12.85 11.30
N ALA A 19 -1.93 -12.57 12.48
CA ALA A 19 -2.20 -13.59 13.49
C ALA A 19 -3.17 -14.69 13.02
N GLN A 20 -3.90 -14.47 11.94
CA GLN A 20 -4.75 -15.46 11.27
C GLN A 20 -4.02 -16.23 10.15
N GLY A 21 -2.70 -16.11 10.06
CA GLY A 21 -1.88 -16.75 9.03
C GLY A 21 -1.80 -15.99 7.71
N LEU A 22 -2.31 -14.76 7.64
CA LEU A 22 -2.34 -13.98 6.40
C LEU A 22 -1.01 -13.24 6.14
N VAL A 23 -0.66 -13.11 4.87
CA VAL A 23 0.39 -12.19 4.40
C VAL A 23 -0.25 -10.84 4.13
N VAL A 24 0.10 -9.85 4.93
CA VAL A 24 -0.50 -8.52 4.93
C VAL A 24 0.50 -7.48 4.45
N ALA A 25 0.18 -6.74 3.40
CA ALA A 25 0.93 -5.55 3.02
C ALA A 25 0.34 -4.30 3.68
N VAL A 26 1.20 -3.48 4.28
CA VAL A 26 0.86 -2.13 4.75
C VAL A 26 1.64 -1.13 3.91
N VAL A 27 0.94 -0.34 3.10
CA VAL A 27 1.58 0.61 2.19
C VAL A 27 1.25 2.04 2.60
N VAL A 28 2.28 2.78 2.93
CA VAL A 28 2.19 4.19 3.31
C VAL A 28 3.03 5.07 2.38
N ASN A 29 2.72 6.36 2.33
CA ASN A 29 3.26 7.25 1.31
C ASN A 29 4.63 7.83 1.64
N THR A 30 5.10 7.72 2.89
CA THR A 30 6.38 8.28 3.32
C THR A 30 7.23 7.26 4.06
N ILE A 31 8.55 7.40 3.95
CA ILE A 31 9.51 6.56 4.68
C ILE A 31 9.33 6.70 6.19
N ASP A 32 9.04 7.91 6.67
CA ASP A 32 8.82 8.17 8.11
C ASP A 32 7.58 7.42 8.62
N ALA A 33 6.46 7.46 7.87
CA ALA A 33 5.27 6.68 8.21
C ALA A 33 5.54 5.18 8.18
N ALA A 34 6.31 4.69 7.19
CA ALA A 34 6.67 3.28 7.10
C ALA A 34 7.51 2.82 8.31
N ARG A 35 8.51 3.61 8.70
CA ARG A 35 9.34 3.30 9.87
C ARG A 35 8.51 3.24 11.15
N ARG A 36 7.66 4.25 11.39
CA ARG A 36 6.79 4.27 12.57
C ARG A 36 5.81 3.11 12.59
N THR A 37 5.20 2.79 11.46
CA THR A 37 4.31 1.64 11.37
C THR A 37 5.06 0.33 11.64
N TYR A 38 6.28 0.20 11.12
CA TYR A 38 7.14 -0.95 11.39
C TYR A 38 7.50 -1.06 12.87
N GLU A 39 7.89 0.05 13.52
CA GLU A 39 8.19 0.11 14.94
C GLU A 39 6.97 -0.29 15.79
N GLU A 40 5.76 0.16 15.42
CA GLU A 40 4.54 -0.25 16.09
C GLU A 40 4.20 -1.73 15.86
N CYS A 41 4.46 -2.28 14.67
CA CYS A 41 4.27 -3.70 14.39
C CYS A 41 5.25 -4.59 15.17
N THR A 42 6.48 -4.11 15.40
CA THR A 42 7.55 -4.85 16.09
C THR A 42 7.65 -4.54 17.58
N ARG A 43 6.90 -3.54 18.07
CA ARG A 43 6.82 -3.27 19.50
C ARG A 43 6.35 -4.53 20.22
N ASP A 44 7.00 -4.85 21.34
CA ASP A 44 6.73 -6.07 22.11
C ASP A 44 5.24 -6.38 22.19
N ALA A 45 4.90 -7.57 21.73
CA ALA A 45 3.54 -8.06 21.81
C ALA A 45 3.09 -7.98 23.26
N GLN A 46 1.89 -7.45 23.50
CA GLN A 46 1.29 -7.56 24.83
C GLN A 46 1.28 -9.04 25.21
N LYS A 47 1.58 -9.35 26.48
CA LYS A 47 1.66 -10.74 26.92
C LYS A 47 0.45 -11.55 26.44
N GLY A 48 0.70 -12.51 25.53
CA GLY A 48 -0.33 -13.39 24.95
C GLY A 48 -0.70 -13.10 23.49
N GLU A 49 -0.16 -12.04 22.85
CA GLU A 49 -0.31 -11.88 21.40
C GLU A 49 0.69 -12.76 20.64
N PRO A 50 0.27 -13.35 19.50
CA PRO A 50 1.17 -14.13 18.66
C PRO A 50 2.32 -13.28 18.14
N ASP A 51 3.51 -13.84 18.12
CA ASP A 51 4.68 -13.23 17.45
C ASP A 51 4.46 -13.25 15.94
N VAL A 52 4.33 -12.07 15.35
CA VAL A 52 4.07 -11.90 13.93
C VAL A 52 5.34 -11.38 13.25
N GLU A 53 5.85 -12.15 12.29
CA GLU A 53 6.98 -11.73 11.48
C GLU A 53 6.64 -10.42 10.76
N THR A 54 7.50 -9.40 10.93
CA THR A 54 7.31 -8.10 10.29
C THR A 54 8.55 -7.68 9.50
N LYS A 55 8.36 -7.23 8.27
CA LYS A 55 9.43 -6.78 7.38
C LYS A 55 9.19 -5.35 6.90
N LEU A 56 10.27 -4.60 6.72
CA LEU A 56 10.26 -3.23 6.21
C LEU A 56 10.84 -3.19 4.79
N ALA A 57 10.02 -2.83 3.81
CA ALA A 57 10.38 -2.72 2.40
C ALA A 57 10.34 -1.26 1.93
N ILE A 58 11.45 -0.53 2.07
CA ILE A 58 11.59 0.86 1.63
C ILE A 58 12.72 1.00 0.61
N GLY A 59 12.61 1.97 -0.33
CA GLY A 59 13.53 2.11 -1.47
C GLY A 59 14.97 2.53 -1.15
N ARG A 60 15.27 2.90 0.10
CA ARG A 60 16.60 3.33 0.55
C ARG A 60 17.35 2.29 1.37
N CYS A 61 17.00 1.00 1.26
CA CYS A 61 17.82 -0.06 1.81
C CYS A 61 19.12 -0.21 1.01
N ARG A 62 20.24 -0.38 1.69
CA ARG A 62 21.52 -0.72 1.03
C ARG A 62 21.36 -2.06 0.32
N ASN A 63 22.06 -2.24 -0.82
CA ASN A 63 21.95 -3.49 -1.59
C ASN A 63 22.26 -4.73 -0.75
N ILE A 64 23.24 -4.63 0.16
CA ILE A 64 23.61 -5.73 1.06
C ILE A 64 22.50 -6.09 2.07
N ASP A 65 21.77 -5.10 2.57
CA ASP A 65 20.63 -5.33 3.47
C ASP A 65 19.40 -5.88 2.71
N ARG A 66 19.37 -5.64 1.40
CA ARG A 66 18.34 -6.14 0.49
C ARG A 66 18.54 -7.61 0.13
N ASP A 67 19.78 -8.04 -0.07
CA ASP A 67 20.11 -9.39 -0.51
C ASP A 67 20.04 -10.41 0.64
N SER A 68 20.55 -10.06 1.83
CA SER A 68 20.59 -10.97 2.98
C SER A 68 19.23 -11.21 3.66
N SER A 69 18.29 -10.26 3.55
CA SER A 69 16.94 -10.39 4.15
C SER A 69 15.89 -10.91 3.17
N ARG A 70 16.22 -10.99 1.87
CA ARG A 70 15.25 -11.23 0.82
C ARG A 70 14.82 -12.69 0.69
N ASP A 71 15.71 -13.61 1.05
CA ASP A 71 15.55 -15.01 0.66
C ASP A 71 14.51 -15.77 1.51
N GLU A 72 14.34 -15.46 2.79
CA GLU A 72 13.42 -16.20 3.65
C GLU A 72 11.97 -15.69 3.58
N TRP A 73 11.73 -14.39 3.83
CA TRP A 73 10.38 -13.85 3.88
C TRP A 73 9.78 -13.61 2.49
N TRP A 74 10.65 -13.36 1.49
CA TRP A 74 10.20 -13.16 0.12
C TRP A 74 9.49 -14.39 -0.44
N GLY A 75 9.98 -15.59 -0.10
CA GLY A 75 9.34 -16.85 -0.44
C GLY A 75 7.89 -16.93 0.06
N LYS A 76 7.61 -16.36 1.25
CA LYS A 76 6.26 -16.32 1.84
C LYS A 76 5.30 -15.35 1.15
N ALA A 77 5.82 -14.39 0.38
CA ALA A 77 5.05 -13.31 -0.24
C ALA A 77 5.11 -13.34 -1.78
N ARG A 78 5.80 -14.29 -2.41
CA ARG A 78 5.86 -14.41 -3.87
C ARG A 78 4.54 -14.87 -4.47
N ALA A 79 4.30 -14.50 -5.73
CA ALA A 79 3.09 -14.89 -6.44
C ALA A 79 2.97 -16.41 -6.65
N ASP A 80 4.09 -17.15 -6.73
CA ASP A 80 4.13 -18.59 -6.87
C ASP A 80 4.18 -19.37 -5.53
N ARG A 81 4.06 -18.67 -4.39
CA ARG A 81 4.09 -19.29 -3.06
C ARG A 81 3.02 -20.36 -2.88
N THR A 82 3.35 -21.40 -2.15
CA THR A 82 2.36 -22.35 -1.64
C THR A 82 1.70 -21.71 -0.40
N ARG A 83 0.37 -21.64 -0.39
CA ARG A 83 -0.39 -21.16 0.77
C ARG A 83 -0.60 -22.36 1.72
N GLU A 84 0.11 -22.37 2.82
CA GLU A 84 -0.06 -23.34 3.88
C GLU A 84 -1.06 -22.80 4.90
N LEU A 85 -2.06 -23.60 5.26
CA LEU A 85 -3.16 -23.19 6.15
C LEU A 85 -2.69 -22.84 7.57
N ASP A 86 -1.55 -23.40 7.99
CA ASP A 86 -0.98 -23.22 9.34
C ASP A 86 0.32 -22.38 9.33
N ALA A 87 0.61 -21.71 8.23
CA ALA A 87 1.80 -20.85 8.15
C ALA A 87 1.66 -19.63 9.07
N ALA A 88 2.73 -19.28 9.78
CA ALA A 88 2.79 -18.02 10.50
C ALA A 88 2.60 -16.85 9.53
N GLY A 89 1.71 -15.93 9.87
CA GLY A 89 1.44 -14.76 9.03
C GLY A 89 2.63 -13.81 8.94
N LEU A 90 2.59 -12.93 7.97
CA LEU A 90 3.65 -11.97 7.68
C LEU A 90 3.06 -10.57 7.49
N VAL A 91 3.67 -9.57 8.11
CA VAL A 91 3.40 -8.16 7.83
C VAL A 91 4.55 -7.58 7.01
N ILE A 92 4.24 -6.98 5.87
CA ILE A 92 5.19 -6.25 5.03
C ILE A 92 4.82 -4.77 5.07
N VAL A 93 5.60 -3.97 5.76
CA VAL A 93 5.43 -2.51 5.78
C VAL A 93 6.27 -1.92 4.65
N ALA A 94 5.63 -1.20 3.74
CA ALA A 94 6.27 -0.70 2.52
C ALA A 94 5.88 0.74 2.19
N THR A 95 6.65 1.34 1.32
CA THR A 95 6.28 2.55 0.56
C THR A 95 5.94 2.15 -0.89
N GLN A 96 6.08 3.05 -1.85
CA GLN A 96 5.83 2.80 -3.28
C GLN A 96 6.69 1.67 -3.88
N THR A 97 7.63 1.13 -3.13
CA THR A 97 8.55 0.08 -3.59
C THR A 97 7.86 -1.21 -4.04
N ILE A 98 6.64 -1.46 -3.58
CA ILE A 98 5.87 -2.64 -3.99
C ILE A 98 5.00 -2.42 -5.23
N GLU A 99 4.86 -1.17 -5.67
CA GLU A 99 4.02 -0.84 -6.83
C GLU A 99 4.62 -1.37 -8.13
N VAL A 100 5.95 -1.25 -8.29
CA VAL A 100 6.66 -1.64 -9.50
C VAL A 100 7.77 -2.65 -9.21
N GLY A 101 7.90 -3.67 -10.05
CA GLY A 101 9.01 -4.63 -10.04
C GLY A 101 8.98 -5.66 -8.91
N ALA A 102 8.00 -5.64 -8.02
CA ALA A 102 7.85 -6.64 -6.97
C ALA A 102 6.90 -7.76 -7.44
N ASP A 103 7.39 -9.01 -7.43
CA ASP A 103 6.56 -10.19 -7.69
C ASP A 103 5.89 -10.67 -6.40
N LEU A 104 5.07 -9.77 -5.82
CA LEU A 104 4.34 -10.00 -4.58
C LEU A 104 2.91 -10.46 -4.85
N ASP A 105 2.46 -11.36 -3.97
CA ASP A 105 1.08 -11.82 -3.85
C ASP A 105 0.71 -11.83 -2.37
N VAL A 106 -0.04 -10.85 -1.90
CA VAL A 106 -0.47 -10.73 -0.52
C VAL A 106 -1.93 -11.14 -0.37
N ASP A 107 -2.32 -11.54 0.83
CA ASP A 107 -3.70 -11.94 1.12
C ASP A 107 -4.59 -10.73 1.39
N CYS A 108 -4.00 -9.66 1.93
CA CYS A 108 -4.73 -8.42 2.15
C CYS A 108 -3.80 -7.19 2.15
N LEU A 109 -4.39 -6.03 1.90
CA LEU A 109 -3.71 -4.75 1.80
C LEU A 109 -4.32 -3.72 2.74
N LEU A 110 -3.48 -3.04 3.49
CA LEU A 110 -3.79 -1.80 4.20
C LEU A 110 -3.04 -0.67 3.49
N SER A 111 -3.73 0.16 2.72
CA SER A 111 -3.10 1.23 1.95
C SER A 111 -3.48 2.60 2.50
N GLU A 112 -2.49 3.46 2.73
CA GLU A 112 -2.75 4.89 2.81
C GLU A 112 -3.29 5.37 1.46
N ILE A 113 -4.23 6.34 1.49
CA ILE A 113 -4.78 6.93 0.26
C ILE A 113 -3.67 7.45 -0.66
N ALA A 114 -3.78 7.17 -1.93
CA ALA A 114 -2.82 7.54 -2.97
C ALA A 114 -3.57 7.88 -4.27
N PRO A 115 -2.91 8.40 -5.30
CA PRO A 115 -3.48 8.51 -6.62
C PRO A 115 -4.03 7.18 -7.13
N LEU A 116 -5.01 7.23 -8.02
CA LEU A 116 -5.73 6.04 -8.46
C LEU A 116 -4.84 5.00 -9.13
N ASP A 117 -3.86 5.44 -9.93
CA ASP A 117 -2.87 4.56 -10.57
C ASP A 117 -2.01 3.81 -9.54
N ALA A 118 -1.56 4.49 -8.51
CA ALA A 118 -0.83 3.87 -7.41
C ALA A 118 -1.69 2.85 -6.66
N LEU A 119 -2.96 3.20 -6.37
CA LEU A 119 -3.89 2.26 -5.73
C LEU A 119 -4.12 1.03 -6.61
N ILE A 120 -4.35 1.18 -7.92
CA ILE A 120 -4.52 0.06 -8.84
C ILE A 120 -3.29 -0.85 -8.83
N GLN A 121 -2.08 -0.29 -8.80
CA GLN A 121 -0.84 -1.07 -8.73
C GLN A 121 -0.70 -1.81 -7.40
N ARG A 122 -1.09 -1.18 -6.28
CA ARG A 122 -1.08 -1.79 -4.94
C ARG A 122 -2.10 -2.92 -4.83
N PHE A 123 -3.33 -2.70 -5.26
CA PHE A 123 -4.38 -3.71 -5.27
C PHE A 123 -4.08 -4.86 -6.24
N GLY A 124 -3.36 -4.60 -7.34
CA GLY A 124 -2.83 -5.63 -8.22
C GLY A 124 -1.80 -6.59 -7.59
N ARG A 125 -1.47 -6.40 -6.31
CA ARG A 125 -0.65 -7.33 -5.51
C ARG A 125 -1.49 -8.18 -4.54
N VAL A 126 -2.78 -7.94 -4.46
CA VAL A 126 -3.71 -8.71 -3.60
C VAL A 126 -4.29 -9.85 -4.42
N ASP A 127 -4.13 -11.08 -3.94
CA ASP A 127 -4.58 -12.30 -4.63
C ASP A 127 -4.31 -12.26 -6.15
N ARG A 128 -3.08 -11.91 -6.50
CA ARG A 128 -2.67 -11.61 -7.87
C ARG A 128 -2.99 -12.72 -8.87
N LEU A 129 -2.99 -13.96 -8.41
CA LEU A 129 -3.28 -15.13 -9.24
C LEU A 129 -4.74 -15.60 -9.12
N GLY A 130 -5.59 -14.87 -8.39
CA GLY A 130 -7.01 -15.20 -8.23
C GLY A 130 -7.26 -16.54 -7.55
N ARG A 131 -6.42 -16.92 -6.59
CA ARG A 131 -6.50 -18.23 -5.91
C ARG A 131 -7.45 -18.24 -4.73
N VAL A 132 -7.68 -17.08 -4.11
CA VAL A 132 -8.56 -16.91 -2.93
C VAL A 132 -9.97 -16.53 -3.36
N GLY A 133 -10.08 -15.73 -4.42
CA GLY A 133 -11.34 -15.25 -4.95
C GLY A 133 -11.76 -13.94 -4.29
N GLU A 134 -12.38 -13.98 -3.12
CA GLU A 134 -12.80 -12.76 -2.41
C GLU A 134 -11.80 -12.41 -1.30
N THR A 135 -11.20 -11.23 -1.39
CA THR A 135 -10.26 -10.70 -0.40
C THR A 135 -10.74 -9.34 0.09
N ARG A 136 -10.42 -9.01 1.35
CA ARG A 136 -10.73 -7.69 1.92
C ARG A 136 -9.47 -6.90 2.17
N SER A 137 -9.50 -5.62 1.76
CA SER A 137 -8.40 -4.68 1.92
C SER A 137 -8.95 -3.32 2.36
N TRP A 138 -8.09 -2.46 2.88
CA TRP A 138 -8.52 -1.16 3.43
C TRP A 138 -7.71 -0.04 2.82
N ILE A 139 -8.41 1.03 2.44
CA ILE A 139 -7.81 2.33 2.11
C ILE A 139 -8.05 3.23 3.32
N VAL A 140 -6.97 3.76 3.88
CA VAL A 140 -7.04 4.64 5.04
C VAL A 140 -6.61 6.05 4.67
N ARG A 141 -7.28 7.05 5.24
CA ARG A 141 -6.92 8.46 5.12
C ARG A 141 -6.73 9.04 6.51
N GLN A 142 -5.65 9.78 6.71
CA GLN A 142 -5.52 10.55 7.94
C GLN A 142 -6.56 11.67 7.96
N PRO A 143 -7.29 11.85 9.05
CA PRO A 143 -8.09 13.05 9.22
C PRO A 143 -7.15 14.26 9.26
N THR A 144 -7.39 15.19 8.39
CA THR A 144 -6.84 16.55 8.22
C THR A 144 -5.46 16.82 8.86
N ARG A 145 -4.43 16.62 8.09
CA ARG A 145 -3.20 17.42 8.20
C ARG A 145 -3.42 18.73 7.45
N SER A 146 -2.67 19.77 7.83
CA SER A 146 -2.63 20.98 7.02
C SER A 146 -2.38 20.62 5.55
N ALA A 147 -3.06 21.25 4.61
CA ALA A 147 -2.92 20.97 3.17
C ALA A 147 -1.46 20.94 2.68
N ALA A 148 -0.55 21.64 3.38
CA ALA A 148 0.89 21.67 3.08
C ALA A 148 1.63 20.37 3.44
N GLU A 149 1.17 19.59 4.42
CA GLU A 149 1.82 18.32 4.83
C GLU A 149 1.22 17.10 4.13
N ALA A 150 -0.08 17.11 3.85
CA ALA A 150 -0.79 16.00 3.20
C ALA A 150 -0.31 15.76 1.75
N ASN A 151 0.24 16.76 1.09
CA ASN A 151 0.49 16.76 -0.35
C ASN A 151 1.96 16.63 -0.77
N ARG A 152 2.87 16.27 0.15
CA ARG A 152 4.32 16.22 -0.19
C ARG A 152 4.69 15.17 -1.23
N VAL A 153 3.94 14.09 -1.35
CA VAL A 153 4.28 12.98 -2.26
C VAL A 153 3.44 13.03 -3.53
N TYR A 154 2.13 13.24 -3.40
CA TYR A 154 1.20 13.07 -4.52
C TYR A 154 0.36 14.32 -4.86
N GLY A 155 0.58 15.43 -4.16
CA GLY A 155 -0.21 16.64 -4.38
C GLY A 155 -1.71 16.40 -4.15
N ALA A 156 -2.54 17.09 -4.94
CA ALA A 156 -4.00 17.00 -4.83
C ALA A 156 -4.59 15.71 -5.42
N ALA A 157 -3.81 14.88 -6.12
CA ALA A 157 -4.34 13.68 -6.79
C ALA A 157 -4.87 12.64 -5.80
N ALA A 158 -4.22 12.47 -4.66
CA ALA A 158 -4.69 11.57 -3.61
C ALA A 158 -6.02 12.03 -3.00
N ASP A 159 -6.20 13.34 -2.78
CA ASP A 159 -7.44 13.90 -2.25
C ASP A 159 -8.60 13.73 -3.24
N ARG A 160 -8.35 14.02 -4.53
CA ARG A 160 -9.35 13.79 -5.60
C ARG A 160 -9.70 12.32 -5.75
N THR A 161 -8.72 11.43 -5.63
CA THR A 161 -8.97 9.99 -5.62
C THR A 161 -9.87 9.60 -4.46
N TRP A 162 -9.65 10.15 -3.26
CA TRP A 162 -10.51 9.89 -2.12
C TRP A 162 -11.95 10.36 -2.36
N GLU A 163 -12.13 11.59 -2.85
CA GLU A 163 -13.45 12.15 -3.17
C GLU A 163 -14.17 11.30 -4.23
N TRP A 164 -13.45 10.88 -5.27
CA TRP A 164 -13.98 9.99 -6.29
C TRP A 164 -14.39 8.63 -5.72
N LEU A 165 -13.56 8.00 -4.88
CA LEU A 165 -13.90 6.73 -4.23
C LEU A 165 -15.17 6.86 -3.38
N GLN A 166 -15.31 7.96 -2.64
CA GLN A 166 -16.50 8.21 -1.84
C GLN A 166 -17.74 8.37 -2.74
N ALA A 167 -17.64 9.05 -3.86
CA ALA A 167 -18.72 9.20 -4.82
C ALA A 167 -19.10 7.86 -5.47
N GLU A 168 -18.13 7.02 -5.85
CA GLU A 168 -18.37 5.68 -6.41
C GLU A 168 -18.99 4.71 -5.39
N MET A 169 -18.65 4.83 -4.11
CA MET A 169 -19.25 4.03 -3.05
C MET A 169 -20.70 4.45 -2.75
N GLY A 170 -21.03 5.74 -2.88
CA GLY A 170 -22.35 6.25 -2.50
C GLY A 170 -22.68 5.95 -1.03
N PHE A 171 -23.68 5.11 -0.79
CA PHE A 171 -24.09 4.65 0.54
C PHE A 171 -23.41 3.34 0.96
N ALA A 172 -22.64 2.69 0.08
CA ALA A 172 -21.91 1.48 0.41
C ALA A 172 -20.66 1.82 1.23
N THR A 173 -20.18 0.85 1.99
CA THR A 173 -18.93 0.97 2.77
C THR A 173 -17.75 0.29 2.08
N GLU A 174 -17.99 -0.41 0.99
CA GLU A 174 -17.03 -1.21 0.24
C GLU A 174 -17.12 -0.90 -1.25
N ILE A 175 -15.96 -1.01 -1.92
CA ILE A 175 -15.86 -0.85 -3.37
C ILE A 175 -15.04 -2.01 -3.94
N ASP A 176 -15.52 -2.59 -5.04
CA ASP A 176 -14.81 -3.65 -5.74
C ASP A 176 -13.65 -3.08 -6.55
N PHE A 177 -12.40 -3.47 -6.20
CA PHE A 177 -11.15 -3.15 -6.90
C PHE A 177 -10.72 -4.26 -7.87
N GLY A 178 -11.52 -5.29 -8.11
CA GLY A 178 -11.25 -6.32 -9.10
C GLY A 178 -11.08 -5.73 -10.50
N LEU A 179 -10.26 -6.39 -11.32
CA LEU A 179 -9.86 -5.88 -12.65
C LEU A 179 -11.04 -5.47 -13.51
N ARG A 180 -12.11 -6.28 -13.55
CA ARG A 180 -13.30 -6.01 -14.34
C ARG A 180 -14.07 -4.78 -13.83
N ALA A 181 -14.31 -4.74 -12.53
CA ALA A 181 -15.03 -3.64 -11.90
C ALA A 181 -14.31 -2.31 -12.06
N MET A 182 -12.96 -2.33 -11.91
CA MET A 182 -12.13 -1.14 -12.12
C MET A 182 -12.10 -0.73 -13.59
N ALA A 183 -12.00 -1.65 -14.55
CA ALA A 183 -12.04 -1.31 -15.96
C ALA A 183 -13.36 -0.63 -16.35
N GLU A 184 -14.50 -1.10 -15.85
CA GLU A 184 -15.81 -0.49 -16.06
C GLU A 184 -15.89 0.92 -15.45
N ARG A 185 -15.32 1.15 -14.25
CA ARG A 185 -15.25 2.47 -13.62
C ARG A 185 -14.38 3.45 -14.39
N LEU A 186 -13.19 3.00 -14.81
CA LEU A 186 -12.26 3.83 -15.60
C LEU A 186 -12.87 4.23 -16.94
N ALA A 187 -13.57 3.33 -17.62
CA ALA A 187 -14.26 3.64 -18.87
C ALA A 187 -15.34 4.74 -18.69
N ARG A 188 -15.98 4.81 -17.51
CA ARG A 188 -16.93 5.89 -17.21
C ARG A 188 -16.26 7.24 -16.98
N LEU A 189 -15.04 7.27 -16.41
CA LEU A 189 -14.29 8.51 -16.21
C LEU A 189 -13.91 9.19 -17.52
N ASP A 190 -13.58 8.42 -18.56
CA ASP A 190 -13.23 8.93 -19.88
C ASP A 190 -14.48 9.30 -20.72
N GLY A 191 -15.68 9.02 -20.21
CA GLY A 191 -16.95 9.32 -20.89
C GLY A 191 -17.24 10.84 -20.96
N ARG A 192 -17.89 11.26 -22.06
CA ARG A 192 -18.32 12.67 -22.23
C ARG A 192 -19.34 13.05 -21.15
N GLY A 193 -19.07 14.15 -20.44
CA GLY A 193 -20.00 14.71 -19.44
C GLY A 193 -19.60 14.43 -17.98
N ASN A 194 -18.50 13.74 -17.72
CA ASN A 194 -17.99 13.58 -16.37
C ASN A 194 -17.17 14.80 -15.94
N SER A 195 -17.43 15.34 -14.75
CA SER A 195 -16.70 16.46 -14.19
C SER A 195 -15.29 16.07 -13.68
N THR A 196 -15.11 14.80 -13.33
CA THR A 196 -13.82 14.25 -12.90
C THR A 196 -13.14 13.57 -14.08
N ARG A 197 -11.92 13.98 -14.40
CA ARG A 197 -11.11 13.37 -15.45
C ARG A 197 -10.15 12.35 -14.86
N LEU A 198 -9.89 11.28 -15.60
CA LEU A 198 -8.90 10.27 -15.18
C LEU A 198 -7.54 10.91 -14.85
N ALA A 199 -7.08 11.86 -15.65
CA ALA A 199 -5.82 12.58 -15.43
C ALA A 199 -5.76 13.30 -14.07
N ASP A 200 -6.90 13.72 -13.51
CA ASP A 200 -6.94 14.40 -12.21
C ASP A 200 -6.74 13.46 -11.03
N LEU A 201 -6.96 12.17 -11.25
CA LEU A 201 -6.83 11.10 -10.26
C LEU A 201 -5.45 10.41 -10.31
N MET A 202 -4.68 10.66 -11.38
CA MET A 202 -3.37 10.03 -11.57
C MET A 202 -2.27 10.80 -10.82
N ALA A 203 -1.19 10.10 -10.51
CA ALA A 203 0.00 10.75 -9.97
C ALA A 203 0.51 11.84 -10.93
N PRO A 204 0.96 12.99 -10.42
CA PRO A 204 1.52 14.01 -11.29
C PRO A 204 2.76 13.46 -11.99
N VAL A 205 2.76 13.53 -13.30
CA VAL A 205 3.95 13.21 -14.11
C VAL A 205 4.98 14.29 -13.84
N ALA A 206 6.20 13.92 -13.49
CA ALA A 206 7.28 14.89 -13.36
C ALA A 206 7.43 15.68 -14.68
N PRO A 207 7.61 17.01 -14.64
CA PRO A 207 7.86 17.79 -15.84
C PRO A 207 9.02 17.19 -16.63
N ALA A 208 8.92 17.17 -17.95
CA ALA A 208 9.98 16.66 -18.82
C ALA A 208 11.33 17.36 -18.61
N ASP A 209 11.28 18.60 -18.09
CA ASP A 209 12.45 19.43 -17.77
C ASP A 209 12.94 19.30 -16.33
N ALA A 210 12.42 18.36 -15.55
CA ALA A 210 12.96 18.12 -14.21
C ALA A 210 14.44 17.72 -14.36
N PRO A 211 15.40 18.46 -13.75
CA PRO A 211 16.81 18.13 -13.89
C PRO A 211 17.02 16.69 -13.38
N ALA A 212 17.69 15.89 -14.21
CA ALA A 212 18.04 14.54 -13.81
C ALA A 212 18.78 14.58 -12.46
N PRO A 213 18.47 13.69 -11.51
CA PRO A 213 19.17 13.67 -10.25
C PRO A 213 20.67 13.51 -10.53
N VAL A 214 21.46 14.48 -10.09
CA VAL A 214 22.92 14.43 -10.21
C VAL A 214 23.39 13.25 -9.36
N LEU A 215 23.89 12.23 -10.03
CA LEU A 215 24.51 11.10 -9.36
C LEU A 215 25.87 11.59 -8.84
N VAL A 216 25.96 11.95 -7.58
CA VAL A 216 27.25 12.23 -6.94
C VAL A 216 27.89 10.87 -6.65
N THR A 217 28.77 10.43 -7.54
CA THR A 217 29.70 9.34 -7.24
C THR A 217 30.74 9.89 -6.26
N ALA A 218 30.66 9.51 -5.00
CA ALA A 218 31.77 9.65 -4.08
C ALA A 218 32.88 8.67 -4.51
N VAL A 219 34.06 9.21 -4.83
CA VAL A 219 35.29 8.46 -5.07
C VAL A 219 35.88 8.04 -3.73
#